data_a88e2276ffa94203cb536fc4b359ca74
#
_entry.id   a88e2276ffa94203cb536fc4b359ca74
#
_cell.length_a   1.000
_cell.length_b   1.000
_cell.length_c   1.000
_cell.angle_alpha   90.00
_cell.angle_beta   90.00
_cell.angle_gamma   90.00
#
_symmetry.space_group_name_H-M   'P 1'
#
loop_
_entity.id
_entity.type
_entity.pdbx_description
1 polymer ?
#
loop_
_entity_poly.entity_id
_entity_poly.type
_entity_poly.pdbx_seq_one_letter_code
_entity_poly.pdbx_strand_id
1 'polypeptide(L)'
;IMSQPLRIVVARPGLDGHDRGAKVVARTLRDAGHEVIYTGLRRTAQQIVETVRDEDARFLGLSSLSGAHNHLFPKVCELLVAEGLNDVIVFAGGIIPHDDRSGLFSCKIRAIFGPGTPTDEILEFIDTSANMPNIGVGDSNDWYWESSA
;
A
#
# COMPACT_ATOMS: atom_id res chain seq x y z
N ILE A 1 6.84 20.01 -13.07
CA ILE A 1 6.34 20.40 -11.74
C ILE A 1 6.65 19.27 -10.79
N MET A 2 7.38 19.57 -9.76
CA MET A 2 7.69 18.58 -8.74
C MET A 2 6.49 18.39 -7.83
N SER A 3 6.07 17.15 -7.69
CA SER A 3 5.04 16.81 -6.71
C SER A 3 5.56 17.10 -5.31
N GLN A 4 4.68 17.49 -4.41
CA GLN A 4 5.07 17.67 -3.02
C GLN A 4 5.48 16.33 -2.41
N PRO A 5 6.50 16.30 -1.54
CA PRO A 5 6.84 15.06 -0.83
C PRO A 5 5.65 14.55 -0.03
N LEU A 6 5.43 13.24 -0.14
CA LEU A 6 4.36 12.55 0.57
C LEU A 6 4.96 11.63 1.62
N ARG A 7 4.22 11.39 2.68
CA ARG A 7 4.64 10.43 3.69
C ARG A 7 3.98 9.08 3.40
N ILE A 8 4.81 8.05 3.24
CA ILE A 8 4.38 6.74 2.78
C ILE A 8 4.92 5.69 3.73
N VAL A 9 4.03 4.86 4.28
CA VAL A 9 4.43 3.70 5.07
C VAL A 9 4.48 2.49 4.14
N VAL A 10 5.58 1.76 4.18
CA VAL A 10 5.72 0.48 3.46
C VAL A 10 5.84 -0.62 4.51
N ALA A 11 4.93 -1.57 4.46
CA ALA A 11 4.79 -2.56 5.51
C ALA A 11 4.67 -3.98 4.96
N ARG A 12 5.09 -4.93 5.80
CA ARG A 12 4.92 -6.35 5.54
C ARG A 12 4.22 -6.99 6.73
N PRO A 13 2.93 -7.28 6.59
CA PRO A 13 2.21 -7.94 7.67
C PRO A 13 2.54 -9.43 7.71
N GLY A 14 2.50 -9.99 8.92
CA GLY A 14 2.64 -11.42 9.12
C GLY A 14 4.06 -11.90 9.32
N LEU A 15 4.26 -13.19 9.10
CA LEU A 15 5.50 -13.88 9.44
C LEU A 15 6.41 -14.15 8.24
N ASP A 16 6.12 -13.58 7.10
CA ASP A 16 6.92 -13.74 5.89
C ASP A 16 8.33 -13.17 6.12
N GLY A 17 9.34 -14.00 5.87
CA GLY A 17 10.73 -13.59 6.05
C GLY A 17 11.36 -12.86 4.86
N HIS A 18 10.65 -12.75 3.74
CA HIS A 18 11.20 -12.17 2.51
C HIS A 18 10.72 -10.73 2.36
N ASP A 19 11.65 -9.77 2.44
CA ASP A 19 11.31 -8.36 2.38
C ASP A 19 11.95 -7.59 1.23
N ARG A 20 12.58 -8.29 0.29
CA ARG A 20 13.31 -7.64 -0.80
C ARG A 20 12.42 -6.72 -1.64
N GLY A 21 11.22 -7.19 -1.99
CA GLY A 21 10.29 -6.39 -2.79
C GLY A 21 9.86 -5.11 -2.07
N ALA A 22 9.55 -5.22 -0.79
CA ALA A 22 9.17 -4.06 0.01
C ALA A 22 10.31 -3.06 0.11
N LYS A 23 11.54 -3.55 0.28
CA LYS A 23 12.71 -2.67 0.36
C LYS A 23 12.97 -1.95 -0.96
N VAL A 24 12.79 -2.63 -2.10
CA VAL A 24 12.94 -2.00 -3.42
C VAL A 24 11.91 -0.90 -3.60
N VAL A 25 10.66 -1.15 -3.25
CA VAL A 25 9.60 -0.13 -3.34
C VAL A 25 9.92 1.06 -2.43
N ALA A 26 10.32 0.79 -1.18
CA ALA A 26 10.67 1.86 -0.25
C ALA A 26 11.81 2.72 -0.79
N ARG A 27 12.84 2.10 -1.36
CA ARG A 27 13.97 2.83 -1.95
C ARG A 27 13.54 3.67 -3.15
N THR A 28 12.72 3.09 -4.03
CA THR A 28 12.21 3.79 -5.20
C THR A 28 11.45 5.07 -4.79
N LEU A 29 10.60 4.97 -3.79
CA LEU A 29 9.83 6.10 -3.31
C LEU A 29 10.71 7.16 -2.65
N ARG A 30 11.72 6.74 -1.88
CA ARG A 30 12.68 7.67 -1.29
C ARG A 30 13.48 8.41 -2.36
N ASP A 31 13.95 7.70 -3.36
CA ASP A 31 14.74 8.29 -4.45
C ASP A 31 13.91 9.31 -5.24
N ALA A 32 12.60 9.17 -5.24
CA ALA A 32 11.69 10.13 -5.85
C ALA A 32 11.38 11.34 -4.96
N GLY A 33 11.93 11.39 -3.75
CA GLY A 33 11.78 12.52 -2.85
C GLY A 33 10.71 12.38 -1.79
N HIS A 34 10.06 11.23 -1.67
CA HIS A 34 9.05 11.00 -0.64
C HIS A 34 9.68 10.61 0.70
N GLU A 35 8.95 10.89 1.79
CA GLU A 35 9.32 10.39 3.11
C GLU A 35 8.74 8.99 3.27
N VAL A 36 9.62 8.01 3.44
CA VAL A 36 9.20 6.62 3.51
C VAL A 36 9.57 6.03 4.86
N ILE A 37 8.57 5.45 5.52
CA ILE A 37 8.74 4.70 6.76
C ILE A 37 8.58 3.23 6.42
N TYR A 38 9.67 2.49 6.49
CA TYR A 38 9.64 1.04 6.29
C TYR A 38 9.52 0.38 7.67
N THR A 39 8.44 -0.41 7.88
CA THR A 39 8.16 -0.96 9.21
C THR A 39 9.00 -2.19 9.54
N GLY A 40 9.70 -2.76 8.56
CA GLY A 40 10.45 -4.00 8.78
C GLY A 40 9.56 -5.23 8.75
N LEU A 41 10.09 -6.32 9.27
CA LEU A 41 9.44 -7.63 9.22
C LEU A 41 8.47 -7.84 10.38
N ARG A 42 7.54 -8.76 10.19
CA ARG A 42 6.72 -9.36 11.24
C ARG A 42 5.86 -8.36 12.00
N ARG A 43 5.28 -7.40 11.28
CA ARG A 43 4.36 -6.45 11.91
C ARG A 43 2.94 -7.02 11.90
N THR A 44 2.23 -6.80 13.01
CA THR A 44 0.80 -7.10 13.07
C THR A 44 0.01 -6.02 12.32
N ALA A 45 -1.22 -6.34 11.94
CA ALA A 45 -2.11 -5.36 11.33
C ALA A 45 -2.28 -4.13 12.22
N GLN A 46 -2.45 -4.34 13.53
CA GLN A 46 -2.62 -3.24 14.48
C GLN A 46 -1.37 -2.35 14.53
N GLN A 47 -0.18 -2.94 14.56
CA GLN A 47 1.07 -2.17 14.58
C GLN A 47 1.24 -1.34 13.32
N ILE A 48 0.86 -1.88 12.17
CA ILE A 48 0.92 -1.16 10.90
C ILE A 48 0.00 0.05 10.93
N VAL A 49 -1.23 -0.14 11.38
CA VAL A 49 -2.22 0.94 11.45
C VAL A 49 -1.78 2.02 12.43
N GLU A 50 -1.22 1.64 13.58
CA GLU A 50 -0.67 2.59 14.53
C GLU A 50 0.46 3.42 13.92
N THR A 51 1.33 2.80 13.14
CA THR A 51 2.40 3.52 12.44
C THR A 51 1.83 4.53 11.45
N VAL A 52 0.84 4.12 10.65
CA VAL A 52 0.19 5.03 9.69
C VAL A 52 -0.43 6.23 10.40
N ARG A 53 -1.12 5.98 11.51
CA ARG A 53 -1.72 7.04 12.32
C ARG A 53 -0.67 7.99 12.89
N ASP A 54 0.34 7.43 13.57
CA ASP A 54 1.34 8.22 14.28
C ASP A 54 2.22 9.02 13.32
N GLU A 55 2.46 8.50 12.12
CA GLU A 55 3.26 9.17 11.10
C GLU A 55 2.42 10.08 10.21
N ASP A 56 1.12 10.10 10.37
CA ASP A 56 0.20 10.87 9.52
C ASP A 56 0.46 10.57 8.05
N ALA A 57 0.54 9.30 7.71
CA ALA A 57 0.90 8.88 6.35
C ALA A 57 -0.29 9.03 5.39
N ARG A 58 0.01 9.47 4.18
CA ARG A 58 -1.00 9.57 3.10
C ARG A 58 -1.19 8.24 2.40
N PHE A 59 -0.12 7.43 2.31
CA PHE A 59 -0.13 6.15 1.60
C PHE A 59 0.34 5.03 2.50
N LEU A 60 -0.20 3.85 2.28
CA LEU A 60 0.27 2.61 2.89
C LEU A 60 0.46 1.57 1.80
N GLY A 61 1.69 1.11 1.62
CA GLY A 61 2.00 -0.01 0.75
C GLY A 61 2.14 -1.29 1.56
N LEU A 62 1.43 -2.33 1.14
CA LEU A 62 1.47 -3.64 1.77
C LEU A 62 2.11 -4.65 0.83
N SER A 63 3.06 -5.43 1.32
CA SER A 63 3.79 -6.41 0.53
C SER A 63 3.56 -7.82 1.08
N SER A 64 3.34 -8.77 0.20
CA SER A 64 3.17 -10.17 0.58
C SER A 64 3.78 -11.10 -0.44
N LEU A 65 4.44 -12.16 0.04
CA LEU A 65 4.95 -13.24 -0.81
C LEU A 65 4.37 -14.60 -0.44
N SER A 66 3.65 -14.70 0.68
CA SER A 66 3.25 -15.98 1.25
C SER A 66 1.74 -16.19 1.38
N GLY A 67 0.94 -15.45 0.64
CA GLY A 67 -0.51 -15.61 0.67
C GLY A 67 -1.21 -14.91 1.84
N ALA A 68 -0.48 -14.17 2.66
CA ALA A 68 -1.04 -13.45 3.80
C ALA A 68 -2.03 -12.35 3.40
N HIS A 69 -2.04 -11.96 2.14
CA HIS A 69 -2.90 -10.90 1.63
C HIS A 69 -4.39 -11.19 1.81
N ASN A 70 -4.80 -12.46 1.83
CA ASN A 70 -6.23 -12.80 1.96
C ASN A 70 -6.79 -12.55 3.37
N HIS A 71 -5.93 -12.51 4.38
CA HIS A 71 -6.35 -12.27 5.77
C HIS A 71 -5.86 -10.96 6.31
N LEU A 72 -4.59 -10.67 6.12
CA LEU A 72 -3.95 -9.53 6.78
C LEU A 72 -4.22 -8.21 6.06
N PHE A 73 -4.31 -8.21 4.73
CA PHE A 73 -4.59 -6.97 4.01
C PHE A 73 -6.00 -6.45 4.28
N PRO A 74 -7.07 -7.29 4.20
CA PRO A 74 -8.40 -6.83 4.60
C PRO A 74 -8.46 -6.37 6.05
N LYS A 75 -7.74 -7.05 6.95
CA LYS A 75 -7.71 -6.66 8.36
C LYS A 75 -7.09 -5.29 8.55
N VAL A 76 -6.02 -5.00 7.85
CA VAL A 76 -5.39 -3.67 7.89
C VAL A 76 -6.38 -2.60 7.41
N CYS A 77 -7.05 -2.85 6.29
CA CYS A 77 -8.03 -1.89 5.75
C CYS A 77 -9.18 -1.66 6.72
N GLU A 78 -9.69 -2.71 7.34
CA GLU A 78 -10.75 -2.62 8.34
C GLU A 78 -10.32 -1.76 9.53
N LEU A 79 -9.11 -1.99 10.03
CA LEU A 79 -8.58 -1.25 11.16
C LEU A 79 -8.32 0.23 10.83
N LEU A 80 -7.88 0.52 9.61
CA LEU A 80 -7.71 1.91 9.17
C LEU A 80 -9.04 2.66 9.23
N VAL A 81 -10.09 2.06 8.70
CA VAL A 81 -11.42 2.67 8.72
C VAL A 81 -11.93 2.83 10.16
N ALA A 82 -11.73 1.80 11.00
CA ALA A 82 -12.14 1.86 12.41
C ALA A 82 -11.44 2.98 13.18
N GLU A 83 -10.21 3.32 12.80
CA GLU A 83 -9.45 4.41 13.41
C GLU A 83 -9.76 5.77 12.78
N GLY A 84 -10.69 5.84 11.84
CA GLY A 84 -11.02 7.09 11.15
C GLY A 84 -10.02 7.53 10.10
N LEU A 85 -9.11 6.66 9.69
CA LEU A 85 -8.06 6.96 8.71
C LEU A 85 -8.56 6.71 7.28
N ASN A 86 -9.71 7.27 6.96
CA ASN A 86 -10.41 7.02 5.70
C ASN A 86 -9.68 7.55 4.46
N ASP A 87 -8.83 8.56 4.64
CA ASP A 87 -8.14 9.23 3.52
C ASP A 87 -6.86 8.51 3.09
N VAL A 88 -6.43 7.50 3.84
CA VAL A 88 -5.20 6.78 3.51
C VAL A 88 -5.40 5.96 2.25
N ILE A 89 -4.50 6.13 1.29
CA ILE A 89 -4.53 5.36 0.04
C ILE A 89 -3.68 4.11 0.22
N VAL A 90 -4.30 2.94 0.08
CA VAL A 90 -3.63 1.66 0.26
C VAL A 90 -3.33 1.03 -1.08
N PHE A 91 -2.11 0.56 -1.26
CA PHE A 91 -1.73 -0.23 -2.43
C PHE A 91 -1.01 -1.50 -1.97
N ALA A 92 -1.02 -2.51 -2.83
CA ALA A 92 -0.47 -3.82 -2.50
C ALA A 92 0.53 -4.26 -3.57
N GLY A 93 1.50 -5.05 -3.14
CA GLY A 93 2.48 -5.63 -4.04
C GLY A 93 2.87 -7.03 -3.61
N GLY A 94 3.56 -7.73 -4.50
CA GLY A 94 4.03 -9.07 -4.26
C GLY A 94 3.36 -10.08 -5.16
N ILE A 95 3.45 -11.35 -4.79
CA ILE A 95 2.86 -12.44 -5.55
C ILE A 95 1.40 -12.59 -5.11
N ILE A 96 0.50 -11.96 -5.86
CA ILE A 96 -0.94 -11.99 -5.58
C ILE A 96 -1.63 -12.65 -6.78
N PRO A 97 -2.19 -13.86 -6.61
CA PRO A 97 -2.90 -14.52 -7.70
C PRO A 97 -4.00 -13.62 -8.27
N HIS A 98 -4.19 -13.71 -9.58
CA HIS A 98 -5.18 -12.88 -10.26
C HIS A 98 -6.57 -13.02 -9.65
N ASP A 99 -6.97 -14.24 -9.30
CA ASP A 99 -8.29 -14.50 -8.74
C ASP A 99 -8.51 -13.85 -7.37
N ASP A 100 -7.44 -13.50 -6.65
CA ASP A 100 -7.53 -12.87 -5.33
C ASP A 100 -7.65 -11.35 -5.41
N ARG A 101 -7.39 -10.77 -6.59
CA ARG A 101 -7.30 -9.31 -6.73
C ARG A 101 -8.64 -8.61 -6.53
N SER A 102 -9.72 -9.22 -7.02
CA SER A 102 -11.05 -8.62 -6.86
C SER A 102 -11.44 -8.46 -5.39
N GLY A 103 -11.06 -9.43 -4.54
CA GLY A 103 -11.30 -9.35 -3.10
C GLY A 103 -10.54 -8.19 -2.45
N LEU A 104 -9.32 -7.94 -2.90
CA LEU A 104 -8.53 -6.82 -2.39
C LEU A 104 -9.08 -5.48 -2.86
N PHE A 105 -9.51 -5.38 -4.11
CA PHE A 105 -10.18 -4.16 -4.60
C PHE A 105 -11.48 -3.90 -3.83
N SER A 106 -12.20 -4.96 -3.45
CA SER A 106 -13.42 -4.82 -2.64
C SER A 106 -13.13 -4.20 -1.27
N CYS A 107 -11.92 -4.37 -0.75
CA CYS A 107 -11.47 -3.74 0.49
C CYS A 107 -10.96 -2.31 0.28
N LYS A 108 -11.07 -1.77 -0.93
CA LYS A 108 -10.58 -0.44 -1.30
C LYS A 108 -9.05 -0.33 -1.29
N ILE A 109 -8.36 -1.43 -1.52
CA ILE A 109 -6.96 -1.38 -1.92
C ILE A 109 -6.93 -0.86 -3.35
N ARG A 110 -6.26 0.26 -3.59
CA ARG A 110 -6.42 1.03 -4.84
C ARG A 110 -5.52 0.59 -5.97
N ALA A 111 -4.43 -0.12 -5.66
CA ALA A 111 -3.54 -0.62 -6.68
C ALA A 111 -2.94 -1.95 -6.27
N ILE A 112 -2.66 -2.80 -7.25
CA ILE A 112 -1.97 -4.06 -7.05
C ILE A 112 -0.84 -4.15 -8.08
N PHE A 113 0.39 -4.32 -7.57
CA PHE A 113 1.59 -4.40 -8.39
C PHE A 113 2.22 -5.78 -8.22
N GLY A 114 2.28 -6.53 -9.30
CA GLY A 114 2.93 -7.84 -9.31
C GLY A 114 4.46 -7.73 -9.39
N PRO A 115 5.16 -8.88 -9.26
CA PRO A 115 6.59 -8.93 -9.50
C PRO A 115 6.90 -8.48 -10.92
N GLY A 116 7.95 -7.71 -11.10
CA GLY A 116 8.31 -7.20 -12.42
C GLY A 116 7.60 -5.92 -12.83
N THR A 117 6.72 -5.38 -12.01
CA THR A 117 6.14 -4.06 -12.29
C THR A 117 7.27 -3.02 -12.36
N PRO A 118 7.34 -2.22 -13.43
CA PRO A 118 8.34 -1.16 -13.51
C PRO A 118 8.15 -0.17 -12.37
N THR A 119 9.26 0.30 -11.80
CA THR A 119 9.22 1.27 -10.69
C THR A 119 8.55 2.57 -11.11
N ASP A 120 8.68 2.96 -12.38
CA ASP A 120 8.02 4.15 -12.91
C ASP A 120 6.50 4.07 -12.82
N GLU A 121 5.94 2.89 -12.98
CA GLU A 121 4.49 2.70 -12.85
C GLU A 121 4.03 2.94 -11.43
N ILE A 122 4.79 2.49 -10.44
CA ILE A 122 4.47 2.73 -9.03
C ILE A 122 4.48 4.22 -8.73
N LEU A 123 5.51 4.93 -9.20
CA LEU A 123 5.60 6.38 -9.03
C LEU A 123 4.45 7.11 -9.70
N GLU A 124 4.05 6.67 -10.89
CA GLU A 124 2.93 7.24 -11.61
C GLU A 124 1.62 7.06 -10.85
N PHE A 125 1.41 5.89 -10.25
CA PHE A 125 0.25 5.64 -9.39
C PHE A 125 0.25 6.62 -8.21
N ILE A 126 1.37 6.79 -7.54
CA ILE A 126 1.47 7.70 -6.39
C ILE A 126 1.11 9.12 -6.82
N ASP A 127 1.69 9.62 -7.90
CA ASP A 127 1.44 10.98 -8.37
C ASP A 127 -0.02 11.18 -8.81
N THR A 128 -0.58 10.21 -9.52
CA THR A 128 -1.96 10.30 -10.00
C THR A 128 -2.94 10.26 -8.84
N SER A 129 -2.79 9.29 -7.94
CA SER A 129 -3.75 9.09 -6.85
C SER A 129 -3.66 10.19 -5.80
N ALA A 130 -2.48 10.75 -5.56
CA ALA A 130 -2.32 11.84 -4.59
C ALA A 130 -3.16 13.08 -4.95
N ASN A 131 -3.47 13.26 -6.22
CA ASN A 131 -4.23 14.41 -6.72
C ASN A 131 -5.72 14.10 -6.89
N MET A 132 -6.15 12.89 -6.57
CA MET A 132 -7.56 12.49 -6.71
C MET A 132 -8.30 12.63 -5.39
N PRO A 133 -9.56 13.11 -5.43
CA PRO A 133 -10.38 13.13 -4.21
C PRO A 133 -11.05 11.76 -3.97
N ASN A 134 -11.30 11.47 -2.72
CA ASN A 134 -12.19 10.36 -2.30
C ASN A 134 -11.74 8.98 -2.77
N ILE A 135 -10.44 8.71 -2.74
CA ILE A 135 -9.90 7.39 -3.08
C ILE A 135 -9.13 6.75 -1.93
N GLY A 136 -9.33 7.22 -0.71
CA GLY A 136 -8.78 6.54 0.46
C GLY A 136 -9.50 5.23 0.75
N VAL A 137 -8.98 4.51 1.73
CA VAL A 137 -9.48 3.20 2.10
C VAL A 137 -10.92 3.23 2.61
N GLY A 138 -11.36 4.36 3.15
CA GLY A 138 -12.72 4.54 3.64
C GLY A 138 -13.67 5.19 2.65
N ASP A 139 -13.22 5.49 1.44
CA ASP A 139 -14.00 6.24 0.46
C ASP A 139 -14.68 5.32 -0.54
N SER A 140 -15.78 5.80 -1.13
CA SER A 140 -16.64 4.99 -2.00
C SER A 140 -16.31 5.04 -3.49
N ASN A 141 -15.33 5.84 -3.89
CA ASN A 141 -14.91 5.92 -5.28
C ASN A 141 -14.49 4.54 -5.78
N ASP A 142 -14.82 4.19 -7.02
CA ASP A 142 -14.50 2.88 -7.61
C ASP A 142 -13.29 2.92 -8.57
N TRP A 143 -12.42 3.89 -8.40
CA TRP A 143 -11.18 3.96 -9.18
C TRP A 143 -10.13 3.01 -8.63
N TYR A 144 -9.52 2.23 -9.52
CA TYR A 144 -8.47 1.27 -9.18
C TYR A 144 -7.39 1.25 -10.25
N TRP A 145 -6.19 0.84 -9.85
CA TRP A 145 -5.04 0.68 -10.73
C TRP A 145 -4.54 -0.75 -10.64
N GLU A 146 -4.61 -1.48 -11.73
CA GLU A 146 -4.07 -2.84 -11.81
C GLU A 146 -2.92 -2.86 -12.79
N SER A 147 -1.73 -3.28 -12.33
CA SER A 147 -0.58 -3.43 -13.19
C SER A 147 -0.77 -4.61 -14.13
N SER A 148 -0.36 -4.45 -15.40
CA SER A 148 -0.38 -5.52 -16.38
C SER A 148 0.78 -6.52 -16.21
N ALA A 149 1.73 -6.21 -15.36
CA ALA A 149 2.88 -7.08 -15.09
C ALA A 149 2.55 -8.22 -14.14
#